data_ee7f52b6920628e70fb292cb62526d37
#
_entry.id   ee7f52b6920628e70fb292cb62526d37
#
_cell.length_a   1.000
_cell.length_b   1.000
_cell.length_c   1.000
_cell.angle_alpha   90.00
_cell.angle_beta   90.00
_cell.angle_gamma   90.00
#
_symmetry.space_group_name_H-M   'P 1'
#
loop_
_entity.id
_entity.type
_entity.pdbx_description
1 polymer ?
#
loop_
_entity_poly.entity_id
_entity_poly.type
_entity_poly.pdbx_seq_one_letter_code
_entity_poly.pdbx_strand_id
1 'polypeptide(L)'
;MHHDDMSASWPLRFVRGGGPRYRQIADFIEGAVAANRMQPGDRLPPQRRLAQHLGVDLTTVTRAYAEAGERGLIEARGPLGTFIARPAEQPLQQMLDLGMNMPPLPLGCDLQDLLRRGLAKAMERHDVGVMMTYHQAGGGPAEREAGAQWLSQSVERVDPDRVLVCPGAQAALAAVMLAYSQPGDGIVAEPLVYPGLLTATRQLGRRVLVAETDADGMTPAGLERACREGGRLVYLNPTLQNPTAHTMSAARRRDLVRAAVACGARIIEDDPYSLFLDGAPPALASLAPASVFYIATLAKTLTPGLRTAFVLSPDQDSRRNVLAAMRSFAVMAAPLMGVLTTQWIASGTARQILDGVRAEARARQQLARRLLPGPFPEAEAGIHLWQPLPDRWTAVDLERVARDEGLSVTSSEAFHLGMGAPNAIRISLGSIPERAALAQALERLAGLVRRRPRGLRDVIV
;
A
#
# COMPACT_ATOMS: atom_id res chain seq x y z
N MET A 1 9.00 1.45 50.15
CA MET A 1 7.94 0.73 50.87
C MET A 1 6.68 0.87 50.04
N HIS A 2 6.44 -0.06 49.11
CA HIS A 2 5.17 -0.18 48.40
C HIS A 2 4.44 -1.37 49.00
N HIS A 3 3.39 -1.09 49.78
CA HIS A 3 2.41 -2.08 50.20
C HIS A 3 1.70 -2.59 48.92
N ASP A 4 2.04 -3.82 48.54
CA ASP A 4 1.29 -4.62 47.55
C ASP A 4 -0.10 -4.92 48.14
N ASP A 5 -1.08 -4.12 47.75
CA ASP A 5 -2.50 -4.34 48.05
C ASP A 5 -3.01 -5.53 47.22
N MET A 6 -2.85 -6.71 47.79
CA MET A 6 -3.32 -7.97 47.23
C MET A 6 -4.83 -8.16 47.30
N SER A 7 -5.58 -7.26 47.95
CA SER A 7 -7.01 -7.39 48.18
C SER A 7 -7.84 -6.98 46.98
N ALA A 8 -7.27 -6.24 46.02
CA ALA A 8 -7.99 -5.66 44.88
C ALA A 8 -8.08 -6.58 43.64
N SER A 9 -7.22 -7.61 43.53
CA SER A 9 -7.12 -8.37 42.27
C SER A 9 -7.61 -9.83 42.31
N TRP A 10 -8.00 -10.34 43.47
CA TRP A 10 -8.54 -11.68 43.58
C TRP A 10 -9.97 -11.65 44.20
N PRO A 11 -11.00 -12.15 43.49
CA PRO A 11 -12.39 -12.12 44.00
C PRO A 11 -12.55 -13.06 45.22
N LEU A 12 -13.09 -12.50 46.27
CA LEU A 12 -13.11 -13.01 47.66
C LEU A 12 -13.98 -14.24 47.90
N ARG A 13 -14.55 -14.92 46.93
CA ARG A 13 -15.40 -16.13 47.15
C ARG A 13 -15.14 -17.22 46.11
N PHE A 14 -14.11 -18.03 46.41
CA PHE A 14 -14.02 -19.37 45.83
C PHE A 14 -14.99 -20.29 46.54
N VAL A 15 -16.04 -20.73 45.85
CA VAL A 15 -17.00 -21.69 46.38
C VAL A 15 -16.55 -23.11 46.03
N ARG A 16 -16.32 -23.97 47.02
CA ARG A 16 -15.91 -25.37 46.80
C ARG A 16 -17.07 -26.15 46.16
N GLY A 17 -16.88 -26.62 44.93
CA GLY A 17 -17.80 -27.48 44.20
C GLY A 17 -17.35 -28.96 44.20
N GLY A 18 -18.05 -29.80 43.44
CA GLY A 18 -17.66 -31.20 43.23
C GLY A 18 -16.58 -31.36 42.18
N GLY A 19 -15.67 -32.31 42.34
CA GLY A 19 -14.60 -32.63 41.39
C GLY A 19 -13.19 -32.23 41.84
N PRO A 20 -12.18 -32.42 40.97
CA PRO A 20 -10.77 -32.12 41.30
C PRO A 20 -10.54 -30.63 41.55
N ARG A 21 -9.90 -30.28 42.65
CA ARG A 21 -9.70 -28.90 43.08
C ARG A 21 -8.97 -28.02 42.06
N TYR A 22 -8.02 -28.56 41.33
CA TYR A 22 -7.30 -27.81 40.32
C TYR A 22 -8.22 -27.36 39.16
N ARG A 23 -9.20 -28.18 38.73
CA ARG A 23 -10.19 -27.80 37.75
C ARG A 23 -11.13 -26.70 38.25
N GLN A 24 -11.57 -26.81 39.50
CA GLN A 24 -12.42 -25.80 40.13
C GLN A 24 -11.73 -24.43 40.17
N ILE A 25 -10.41 -24.38 40.36
CA ILE A 25 -9.64 -23.10 40.30
C ILE A 25 -9.55 -22.60 38.87
N ALA A 26 -9.32 -23.45 37.88
CA ALA A 26 -9.30 -23.06 36.46
C ALA A 26 -10.68 -22.56 36.01
N ASP A 27 -11.76 -23.27 36.36
CA ASP A 27 -13.14 -22.88 36.05
C ASP A 27 -13.54 -21.55 36.72
N PHE A 28 -13.00 -21.29 37.93
CA PHE A 28 -13.19 -20.04 38.63
C PHE A 28 -12.50 -18.88 37.90
N ILE A 29 -11.30 -19.07 37.39
CA ILE A 29 -10.58 -18.07 36.56
C ILE A 29 -11.40 -17.79 35.29
N GLU A 30 -11.87 -18.84 34.61
CA GLU A 30 -12.71 -18.74 33.40
C GLU A 30 -14.00 -17.96 33.67
N GLY A 31 -14.72 -18.29 34.72
CA GLY A 31 -15.94 -17.58 35.13
C GLY A 31 -15.68 -16.14 35.58
N ALA A 32 -14.52 -15.84 36.16
CA ALA A 32 -14.16 -14.46 36.53
C ALA A 32 -13.82 -13.61 35.29
N VAL A 33 -13.18 -14.17 34.30
CA VAL A 33 -12.92 -13.53 33.00
C VAL A 33 -14.25 -13.33 32.24
N ALA A 34 -15.08 -14.35 32.13
CA ALA A 34 -16.37 -14.28 31.46
C ALA A 34 -17.32 -13.24 32.09
N ALA A 35 -17.25 -13.08 33.42
CA ALA A 35 -18.04 -12.09 34.16
C ALA A 35 -17.36 -10.69 34.21
N ASN A 36 -16.29 -10.46 33.43
CA ASN A 36 -15.52 -9.21 33.38
C ASN A 36 -14.98 -8.73 34.73
N ARG A 37 -14.78 -9.66 35.67
CA ARG A 37 -14.20 -9.42 37.02
C ARG A 37 -12.67 -9.50 37.00
N MET A 38 -12.10 -10.12 35.98
CA MET A 38 -10.69 -10.15 35.63
C MET A 38 -10.54 -9.72 34.19
N GLN A 39 -9.63 -8.80 33.91
CA GLN A 39 -9.41 -8.27 32.56
C GLN A 39 -8.12 -8.80 31.96
N PRO A 40 -8.02 -8.90 30.63
CA PRO A 40 -6.78 -9.24 29.95
C PRO A 40 -5.63 -8.34 30.39
N GLY A 41 -4.54 -8.94 30.83
CA GLY A 41 -3.38 -8.25 31.37
C GLY A 41 -3.36 -8.11 32.90
N ASP A 42 -4.44 -8.47 33.59
CA ASP A 42 -4.43 -8.52 35.06
C ASP A 42 -3.44 -9.58 35.55
N ARG A 43 -2.65 -9.23 36.57
CA ARG A 43 -1.65 -10.12 37.14
C ARG A 43 -2.29 -11.08 38.14
N LEU A 44 -2.10 -12.37 37.93
CA LEU A 44 -2.51 -13.40 38.88
C LEU A 44 -1.56 -13.47 40.07
N PRO A 45 -2.06 -13.88 41.25
CA PRO A 45 -1.23 -14.07 42.43
C PRO A 45 -0.12 -15.12 42.17
N PRO A 46 1.07 -14.97 42.79
CA PRO A 46 2.07 -16.03 42.77
C PRO A 46 1.49 -17.33 43.29
N GLN A 47 1.79 -18.46 42.68
CA GLN A 47 1.19 -19.77 42.97
C GLN A 47 1.24 -20.12 44.46
N ARG A 48 2.37 -19.83 45.14
CA ARG A 48 2.52 -20.08 46.60
C ARG A 48 1.54 -19.27 47.46
N ARG A 49 1.34 -18.01 47.09
CA ARG A 49 0.37 -17.14 47.80
C ARG A 49 -1.07 -17.56 47.54
N LEU A 50 -1.39 -17.97 46.32
CA LEU A 50 -2.73 -18.48 46.01
C LEU A 50 -3.01 -19.78 46.74
N ALA A 51 -2.03 -20.70 46.84
CA ALA A 51 -2.15 -21.96 47.58
C ALA A 51 -2.44 -21.71 49.07
N GLN A 52 -1.75 -20.78 49.69
CA GLN A 52 -1.99 -20.35 51.10
C GLN A 52 -3.39 -19.72 51.25
N HIS A 53 -3.78 -18.85 50.36
CA HIS A 53 -5.06 -18.14 50.40
C HIS A 53 -6.26 -19.09 50.27
N LEU A 54 -6.14 -20.11 49.39
CA LEU A 54 -7.21 -21.11 49.14
C LEU A 54 -7.16 -22.31 50.09
N GLY A 55 -6.12 -22.45 50.93
CA GLY A 55 -5.92 -23.58 51.81
C GLY A 55 -5.75 -24.92 51.04
N VAL A 56 -4.97 -24.89 49.95
CA VAL A 56 -4.67 -26.07 49.10
C VAL A 56 -3.17 -26.21 48.90
N ASP A 57 -2.73 -27.40 48.45
CA ASP A 57 -1.33 -27.67 48.17
C ASP A 57 -0.85 -26.86 46.95
N LEU A 58 0.43 -26.46 46.96
CA LEU A 58 1.05 -25.76 45.84
C LEU A 58 0.91 -26.53 44.52
N THR A 59 1.04 -27.86 44.56
CA THR A 59 0.86 -28.73 43.38
C THR A 59 -0.52 -28.62 42.76
N THR A 60 -1.56 -28.39 43.58
CA THR A 60 -2.93 -28.17 43.11
C THR A 60 -3.04 -26.86 42.34
N VAL A 61 -2.42 -25.79 42.81
CA VAL A 61 -2.42 -24.50 42.13
C VAL A 61 -1.53 -24.54 40.87
N THR A 62 -0.41 -25.22 40.92
CA THR A 62 0.45 -25.41 39.74
C THR A 62 -0.30 -26.14 38.63
N ARG A 63 -1.06 -27.19 38.94
CA ARG A 63 -1.92 -27.89 37.97
C ARG A 63 -3.07 -27.03 37.50
N ALA A 64 -3.67 -26.20 38.35
CA ALA A 64 -4.71 -25.28 37.98
C ALA A 64 -4.21 -24.22 36.98
N TYR A 65 -3.02 -23.67 37.18
CA TYR A 65 -2.40 -22.73 36.29
C TYR A 65 -1.97 -23.41 34.97
N ALA A 66 -1.50 -24.65 34.99
CA ALA A 66 -1.24 -25.39 33.76
C ALA A 66 -2.53 -25.60 32.95
N GLU A 67 -3.59 -26.08 33.57
CA GLU A 67 -4.91 -26.28 32.97
C GLU A 67 -5.48 -24.96 32.40
N ALA A 68 -5.40 -23.85 33.16
CA ALA A 68 -5.85 -22.53 32.71
C ALA A 68 -4.98 -22.01 31.54
N GLY A 69 -3.69 -22.34 31.51
CA GLY A 69 -2.79 -22.07 30.40
C GLY A 69 -3.14 -22.86 29.14
N GLU A 70 -3.43 -24.17 29.29
CA GLU A 70 -3.88 -25.04 28.19
C GLU A 70 -5.22 -24.55 27.59
N ARG A 71 -6.11 -23.98 28.41
CA ARG A 71 -7.35 -23.35 27.97
C ARG A 71 -7.15 -21.94 27.39
N GLY A 72 -5.93 -21.41 27.37
CA GLY A 72 -5.65 -20.06 26.87
C GLY A 72 -6.16 -18.93 27.77
N LEU A 73 -6.50 -19.19 29.03
CA LEU A 73 -7.03 -18.20 29.98
C LEU A 73 -5.93 -17.36 30.62
N ILE A 74 -4.72 -17.90 30.71
CA ILE A 74 -3.57 -17.24 31.34
C ILE A 74 -2.29 -17.43 30.53
N GLU A 75 -1.36 -16.49 30.67
CA GLU A 75 -0.02 -16.53 30.07
C GLU A 75 1.08 -16.28 31.09
N ALA A 76 2.16 -17.06 31.05
CA ALA A 76 3.33 -16.87 31.89
C ALA A 76 4.32 -15.92 31.17
N ARG A 77 4.70 -14.82 31.82
CA ARG A 77 5.68 -13.86 31.31
C ARG A 77 7.01 -13.92 32.08
N GLY A 78 7.50 -15.14 32.32
CA GLY A 78 8.78 -15.38 32.99
C GLY A 78 8.86 -14.68 34.34
N PRO A 79 9.91 -13.88 34.62
CA PRO A 79 10.10 -13.22 35.94
C PRO A 79 9.00 -12.23 36.32
N LEU A 80 8.21 -11.76 35.34
CA LEU A 80 7.12 -10.81 35.56
C LEU A 80 5.89 -11.45 36.18
N GLY A 81 5.74 -12.77 36.11
CA GLY A 81 4.63 -13.52 36.71
C GLY A 81 3.66 -14.09 35.68
N THR A 82 2.47 -14.50 36.16
CA THR A 82 1.38 -15.02 35.34
C THR A 82 0.27 -13.98 35.24
N PHE A 83 -0.29 -13.83 34.06
CA PHE A 83 -1.29 -12.80 33.74
C PHE A 83 -2.52 -13.45 33.08
N ILE A 84 -3.69 -12.83 33.23
CA ILE A 84 -4.85 -13.17 32.39
C ILE A 84 -4.43 -12.95 30.94
N ALA A 85 -4.53 -14.03 30.14
CA ALA A 85 -4.25 -13.95 28.72
C ALA A 85 -5.19 -12.92 28.08
N ARG A 86 -4.65 -12.09 27.20
CA ARG A 86 -5.54 -11.43 26.24
C ARG A 86 -6.28 -12.56 25.53
N PRO A 87 -7.62 -12.45 25.30
CA PRO A 87 -8.26 -13.39 24.40
C PRO A 87 -7.33 -13.47 23.21
N ALA A 88 -6.86 -14.69 22.88
CA ALA A 88 -6.18 -14.86 21.61
C ALA A 88 -7.11 -14.15 20.64
N GLU A 89 -6.65 -13.01 20.08
CA GLU A 89 -7.37 -12.38 18.98
C GLU A 89 -7.70 -13.58 18.14
N GLN A 90 -9.00 -13.92 18.01
CA GLN A 90 -9.43 -15.01 17.11
C GLN A 90 -8.69 -14.67 15.86
N PRO A 91 -7.78 -15.53 15.32
CA PRO A 91 -6.88 -15.13 14.27
C PRO A 91 -7.78 -14.44 13.28
N LEU A 92 -7.72 -13.09 13.28
CA LEU A 92 -8.59 -12.20 12.50
C LEU A 92 -8.54 -12.87 11.18
N GLN A 93 -9.62 -13.53 10.72
CA GLN A 93 -9.60 -14.41 9.55
C GLN A 93 -8.76 -13.67 8.57
N GLN A 94 -7.52 -14.18 8.34
CA GLN A 94 -6.39 -13.38 7.88
C GLN A 94 -6.89 -12.68 6.63
N MET A 95 -7.19 -11.37 6.75
CA MET A 95 -7.93 -10.65 5.72
C MET A 95 -7.10 -10.75 4.45
N LEU A 96 -7.64 -11.44 3.46
CA LEU A 96 -6.97 -11.59 2.18
C LEU A 96 -7.08 -10.25 1.45
N ASP A 97 -5.98 -9.53 1.43
CA ASP A 97 -5.94 -8.16 0.91
C ASP A 97 -5.82 -8.15 -0.62
N LEU A 98 -6.92 -7.85 -1.29
CA LEU A 98 -7.00 -7.52 -2.72
C LEU A 98 -7.18 -6.01 -2.94
N GLY A 99 -7.09 -5.19 -1.89
CA GLY A 99 -7.27 -3.74 -1.94
C GLY A 99 -5.95 -2.97 -2.11
N MET A 100 -4.90 -3.34 -1.36
CA MET A 100 -3.62 -2.64 -1.42
C MET A 100 -2.88 -2.94 -2.73
N ASN A 101 -2.59 -1.92 -3.53
CA ASN A 101 -1.89 -2.07 -4.81
C ASN A 101 -0.38 -2.24 -4.60
N MET A 102 0.05 -3.45 -4.35
CA MET A 102 1.46 -3.84 -4.16
C MET A 102 1.97 -4.71 -5.30
N PRO A 103 3.28 -4.65 -5.62
CA PRO A 103 3.89 -5.64 -6.50
C PRO A 103 3.92 -7.01 -5.79
N PRO A 104 3.81 -8.11 -6.53
CA PRO A 104 4.06 -9.44 -5.97
C PRO A 104 5.54 -9.62 -5.64
N LEU A 105 5.84 -10.60 -4.80
CA LEU A 105 7.23 -11.02 -4.59
C LEU A 105 7.84 -11.50 -5.91
N PRO A 106 9.11 -11.16 -6.19
CA PRO A 106 9.74 -11.49 -7.47
C PRO A 106 9.95 -13.01 -7.62
N LEU A 107 9.50 -13.56 -8.74
CA LEU A 107 9.73 -14.97 -9.06
C LEU A 107 11.23 -15.22 -9.32
N GLY A 108 11.77 -16.29 -8.76
CA GLY A 108 13.17 -16.68 -8.96
C GLY A 108 14.20 -15.80 -8.24
N CYS A 109 13.78 -14.93 -7.33
CA CYS A 109 14.66 -14.09 -6.53
C CYS A 109 14.36 -14.27 -5.04
N ASP A 110 15.38 -14.50 -4.24
CA ASP A 110 15.29 -14.36 -2.78
C ASP A 110 15.58 -12.91 -2.39
N LEU A 111 14.48 -12.15 -2.17
CA LEU A 111 14.57 -10.73 -1.84
C LEU A 111 15.27 -10.50 -0.49
N GLN A 112 15.13 -11.42 0.47
CA GLN A 112 15.81 -11.35 1.77
C GLN A 112 17.32 -11.48 1.60
N ASP A 113 17.78 -12.44 0.80
CA ASP A 113 19.20 -12.63 0.53
C ASP A 113 19.78 -11.48 -0.31
N LEU A 114 19.04 -10.99 -1.31
CA LEU A 114 19.44 -9.82 -2.09
C LEU A 114 19.58 -8.57 -1.20
N LEU A 115 18.66 -8.35 -0.26
CA LEU A 115 18.72 -7.24 0.68
C LEU A 115 19.92 -7.39 1.63
N ARG A 116 20.10 -8.57 2.22
CA ARG A 116 21.22 -8.84 3.13
C ARG A 116 22.57 -8.58 2.46
N ARG A 117 22.77 -9.13 1.25
CA ARG A 117 24.02 -8.94 0.48
C ARG A 117 24.20 -7.50 0.03
N GLY A 118 23.11 -6.84 -0.38
CA GLY A 118 23.15 -5.45 -0.80
C GLY A 118 23.56 -4.51 0.33
N LEU A 119 22.98 -4.69 1.53
CA LEU A 119 23.34 -3.91 2.72
C LEU A 119 24.78 -4.17 3.18
N ALA A 120 25.22 -5.44 3.23
CA ALA A 120 26.60 -5.79 3.57
C ALA A 120 27.59 -5.06 2.65
N LYS A 121 27.37 -5.15 1.33
CA LYS A 121 28.24 -4.50 0.33
C LYS A 121 28.17 -2.97 0.39
N ALA A 122 27.01 -2.39 0.76
CA ALA A 122 26.91 -0.94 0.97
C ALA A 122 27.76 -0.50 2.15
N MET A 123 27.74 -1.22 3.27
CA MET A 123 28.53 -0.93 4.47
C MET A 123 30.05 -1.15 4.25
N GLU A 124 30.44 -2.07 3.37
CA GLU A 124 31.85 -2.28 3.01
C GLU A 124 32.44 -1.14 2.16
N ARG A 125 31.60 -0.48 1.34
CA ARG A 125 32.05 0.49 0.34
C ARG A 125 31.87 1.94 0.76
N HIS A 126 31.02 2.19 1.73
CA HIS A 126 30.67 3.53 2.18
C HIS A 126 30.90 3.66 3.68
N ASP A 127 31.38 4.81 4.10
CA ASP A 127 31.45 5.15 5.53
C ASP A 127 30.04 5.23 6.12
N VAL A 128 29.79 4.41 7.14
CA VAL A 128 28.49 4.34 7.81
C VAL A 128 28.11 5.69 8.44
N GLY A 129 29.10 6.40 9.00
CA GLY A 129 28.89 7.74 9.56
C GLY A 129 28.38 8.71 8.50
N VAL A 130 28.94 8.67 7.30
CA VAL A 130 28.46 9.47 6.16
C VAL A 130 27.05 9.05 5.76
N MET A 131 26.77 7.74 5.61
CA MET A 131 25.43 7.26 5.25
C MET A 131 24.34 7.61 6.27
N MET A 132 24.70 7.85 7.53
CA MET A 132 23.76 8.16 8.61
C MET A 132 23.63 9.66 8.89
N THR A 133 24.22 10.50 8.03
CA THR A 133 24.11 11.95 8.13
C THR A 133 23.18 12.54 7.07
N TYR A 134 22.96 13.86 7.15
CA TYR A 134 22.22 14.57 6.10
C TYR A 134 23.04 14.60 4.81
N HIS A 135 22.42 14.12 3.72
CA HIS A 135 22.97 14.16 2.38
C HIS A 135 22.47 15.35 1.57
N GLN A 136 23.07 15.54 0.40
CA GLN A 136 22.53 16.47 -0.59
C GLN A 136 21.11 16.09 -0.94
N ALA A 137 20.16 16.93 -0.55
CA ALA A 137 18.78 16.69 -0.87
C ALA A 137 18.57 16.58 -2.39
N GLY A 138 17.76 15.62 -2.80
CA GLY A 138 17.51 15.36 -4.22
C GLY A 138 18.48 14.39 -4.89
N GLY A 139 19.37 13.78 -4.14
CA GLY A 139 20.34 12.76 -4.58
C GLY A 139 21.69 13.33 -5.01
N GLY A 140 22.77 12.63 -4.64
CA GLY A 140 24.12 12.86 -5.13
C GLY A 140 24.30 12.48 -6.61
N PRO A 141 25.45 12.79 -7.22
CA PRO A 141 25.72 12.47 -8.64
C PRO A 141 25.45 11.00 -8.98
N ALA A 142 26.02 10.06 -8.22
CA ALA A 142 25.84 8.63 -8.46
C ALA A 142 24.38 8.16 -8.37
N GLU A 143 23.60 8.71 -7.43
CA GLU A 143 22.17 8.40 -7.28
C GLU A 143 21.37 8.95 -8.46
N ARG A 144 21.71 10.15 -8.97
CA ARG A 144 21.05 10.74 -10.14
C ARG A 144 21.42 9.99 -11.43
N GLU A 145 22.67 9.55 -11.58
CA GLU A 145 23.10 8.69 -12.69
C GLU A 145 22.35 7.36 -12.68
N ALA A 146 22.24 6.70 -11.53
CA ALA A 146 21.45 5.48 -11.38
C ALA A 146 19.96 5.74 -11.69
N GLY A 147 19.42 6.87 -11.24
CA GLY A 147 18.07 7.30 -11.59
C GLY A 147 17.90 7.50 -13.09
N ALA A 148 18.84 8.16 -13.76
CA ALA A 148 18.82 8.35 -15.21
C ALA A 148 18.89 7.02 -15.96
N GLN A 149 19.77 6.09 -15.52
CA GLN A 149 19.84 4.74 -16.07
C GLN A 149 18.52 3.99 -15.91
N TRP A 150 17.84 4.12 -14.76
CA TRP A 150 16.54 3.50 -14.54
C TRP A 150 15.46 4.08 -15.44
N LEU A 151 15.37 5.41 -15.52
CA LEU A 151 14.39 6.14 -16.30
C LEU A 151 14.56 5.94 -17.82
N SER A 152 15.78 5.69 -18.30
CA SER A 152 16.08 5.48 -19.73
C SER A 152 15.42 4.21 -20.31
N GLN A 153 14.85 3.34 -19.47
CA GLN A 153 14.04 2.21 -19.90
C GLN A 153 12.65 2.64 -20.44
N SER A 154 12.17 3.82 -20.05
CA SER A 154 10.85 4.35 -20.43
C SER A 154 10.89 5.69 -21.13
N VAL A 155 11.93 6.49 -20.90
CA VAL A 155 12.06 7.84 -21.43
C VAL A 155 13.35 7.96 -22.27
N GLU A 156 13.21 8.53 -23.46
CA GLU A 156 14.36 8.82 -24.31
C GLU A 156 15.17 10.02 -23.75
N ARG A 157 16.51 9.93 -23.83
CA ARG A 157 17.43 11.02 -23.49
C ARG A 157 17.26 11.61 -22.09
N VAL A 158 17.57 10.81 -21.10
CA VAL A 158 17.55 11.23 -19.69
C VAL A 158 18.89 11.84 -19.30
N ASP A 159 18.88 13.14 -18.97
CA ASP A 159 20.02 13.85 -18.41
C ASP A 159 20.02 13.73 -16.89
N PRO A 160 21.07 13.15 -16.25
CA PRO A 160 21.19 13.01 -14.80
C PRO A 160 21.03 14.33 -14.03
N ASP A 161 21.43 15.45 -14.63
CA ASP A 161 21.32 16.77 -13.99
C ASP A 161 19.86 17.29 -13.92
N ARG A 162 18.95 16.64 -14.61
CA ARG A 162 17.51 16.89 -14.54
C ARG A 162 16.77 15.92 -13.61
N VAL A 163 17.46 14.89 -13.09
CA VAL A 163 16.91 13.87 -12.22
C VAL A 163 16.94 14.34 -10.77
N LEU A 164 15.83 14.11 -10.05
CA LEU A 164 15.66 14.31 -8.60
C LEU A 164 15.33 12.97 -7.96
N VAL A 165 16.01 12.63 -6.86
CA VAL A 165 15.70 11.46 -6.03
C VAL A 165 14.77 11.87 -4.90
N CYS A 166 13.62 11.21 -4.82
CA CYS A 166 12.54 11.54 -3.88
C CYS A 166 12.22 10.35 -2.95
N PRO A 167 11.71 10.60 -1.72
CA PRO A 167 11.27 9.56 -0.79
C PRO A 167 9.92 8.94 -1.20
N GLY A 168 9.81 8.48 -2.45
CA GLY A 168 8.64 7.87 -3.07
C GLY A 168 7.82 8.83 -3.94
N ALA A 169 6.95 8.26 -4.79
CA ALA A 169 6.17 9.01 -5.78
C ALA A 169 5.19 10.01 -5.14
N GLN A 170 4.62 9.71 -3.98
CA GLN A 170 3.70 10.64 -3.30
C GLN A 170 4.39 11.94 -2.90
N ALA A 171 5.63 11.87 -2.41
CA ALA A 171 6.42 13.04 -2.10
C ALA A 171 6.83 13.80 -3.37
N ALA A 172 7.19 13.06 -4.43
CA ALA A 172 7.49 13.65 -5.74
C ALA A 172 6.30 14.42 -6.31
N LEU A 173 5.12 13.82 -6.30
CA LEU A 173 3.87 14.45 -6.74
C LEU A 173 3.57 15.73 -5.96
N ALA A 174 3.60 15.65 -4.63
CA ALA A 174 3.37 16.81 -3.76
C ALA A 174 4.38 17.93 -4.01
N ALA A 175 5.66 17.60 -4.21
CA ALA A 175 6.71 18.58 -4.49
C ALA A 175 6.50 19.30 -5.82
N VAL A 176 6.14 18.58 -6.89
CA VAL A 176 5.84 19.20 -8.19
C VAL A 176 4.62 20.11 -8.07
N MET A 177 3.55 19.66 -7.38
CA MET A 177 2.36 20.48 -7.17
C MET A 177 2.67 21.74 -6.35
N LEU A 178 3.45 21.64 -5.29
CA LEU A 178 3.87 22.80 -4.49
C LEU A 178 4.71 23.80 -5.29
N ALA A 179 5.60 23.30 -6.15
CA ALA A 179 6.49 24.15 -6.95
C ALA A 179 5.77 24.88 -8.08
N TYR A 180 4.68 24.30 -8.61
CA TYR A 180 4.05 24.77 -9.85
C TYR A 180 2.57 25.07 -9.76
N SER A 181 2.05 25.19 -8.55
CA SER A 181 0.69 25.68 -8.28
C SER A 181 0.58 26.40 -6.95
N GLN A 182 -0.47 27.19 -6.78
CA GLN A 182 -0.80 27.90 -5.54
C GLN A 182 -2.11 27.36 -4.95
N PRO A 183 -2.42 27.61 -3.67
CA PRO A 183 -3.75 27.34 -3.12
C PRO A 183 -4.86 27.98 -3.98
N GLY A 184 -5.89 27.21 -4.32
CA GLY A 184 -6.97 27.63 -5.20
C GLY A 184 -6.77 27.30 -6.67
N ASP A 185 -5.54 27.00 -7.13
CA ASP A 185 -5.28 26.61 -8.51
C ASP A 185 -5.93 25.28 -8.90
N GLY A 186 -6.25 25.15 -10.19
CA GLY A 186 -6.81 23.96 -10.79
C GLY A 186 -5.74 22.95 -11.25
N ILE A 187 -5.84 21.72 -10.75
CA ILE A 187 -5.11 20.56 -11.29
C ILE A 187 -6.05 19.80 -12.21
N VAL A 188 -5.71 19.69 -13.48
CA VAL A 188 -6.51 18.92 -14.45
C VAL A 188 -6.25 17.44 -14.27
N ALA A 189 -7.32 16.64 -14.19
CA ALA A 189 -7.20 15.19 -14.04
C ALA A 189 -8.41 14.47 -14.68
N GLU A 190 -8.27 13.17 -14.88
CA GLU A 190 -9.37 12.30 -15.27
C GLU A 190 -10.37 12.12 -14.13
N PRO A 191 -11.63 11.69 -14.40
CA PRO A 191 -12.63 11.47 -13.34
C PRO A 191 -12.25 10.33 -12.38
N LEU A 192 -11.47 9.35 -12.85
CA LEU A 192 -10.91 8.26 -12.04
C LEU A 192 -9.39 8.45 -11.93
N VAL A 193 -8.90 8.65 -10.72
CA VAL A 193 -7.47 8.92 -10.47
C VAL A 193 -6.93 8.16 -9.26
N TYR A 194 -5.62 8.12 -9.17
CA TYR A 194 -4.92 7.63 -7.98
C TYR A 194 -5.36 8.41 -6.72
N PRO A 195 -5.80 7.73 -5.64
CA PRO A 195 -6.30 8.40 -4.42
C PRO A 195 -5.26 9.33 -3.77
N GLY A 196 -3.97 9.06 -3.98
CA GLY A 196 -2.90 9.92 -3.49
C GLY A 196 -2.89 11.31 -4.14
N LEU A 197 -3.34 11.46 -5.40
CA LEU A 197 -3.58 12.76 -6.02
C LEU A 197 -4.68 13.51 -5.27
N LEU A 198 -5.82 12.86 -5.00
CA LEU A 198 -6.96 13.46 -4.29
C LEU A 198 -6.58 13.96 -2.90
N THR A 199 -5.80 13.16 -2.20
CA THR A 199 -5.28 13.53 -0.89
C THR A 199 -4.33 14.71 -0.98
N ALA A 200 -3.37 14.70 -1.92
CA ALA A 200 -2.41 15.78 -2.10
C ALA A 200 -3.10 17.11 -2.50
N THR A 201 -4.01 17.09 -3.47
CA THR A 201 -4.73 18.28 -3.91
C THR A 201 -5.51 18.93 -2.78
N ARG A 202 -6.25 18.11 -1.99
CA ARG A 202 -7.02 18.60 -0.84
C ARG A 202 -6.11 19.20 0.23
N GLN A 203 -5.04 18.51 0.62
CA GLN A 203 -4.13 18.98 1.67
C GLN A 203 -3.35 20.24 1.25
N LEU A 204 -3.06 20.38 -0.04
CA LEU A 204 -2.38 21.55 -0.58
C LEU A 204 -3.34 22.69 -0.95
N GLY A 205 -4.65 22.53 -0.75
CA GLY A 205 -5.67 23.53 -1.05
C GLY A 205 -5.87 23.76 -2.56
N ARG A 206 -5.56 22.77 -3.42
CA ARG A 206 -5.79 22.84 -4.87
C ARG A 206 -7.16 22.30 -5.21
N ARG A 207 -7.74 22.79 -6.31
CA ARG A 207 -8.99 22.25 -6.86
C ARG A 207 -8.63 21.19 -7.92
N VAL A 208 -9.47 20.20 -8.11
CA VAL A 208 -9.34 19.31 -9.27
C VAL A 208 -10.34 19.75 -10.34
N LEU A 209 -9.85 19.97 -11.54
CA LEU A 209 -10.64 20.24 -12.74
C LEU A 209 -10.74 18.92 -13.51
N VAL A 210 -11.95 18.35 -13.54
CA VAL A 210 -12.17 17.06 -14.20
C VAL A 210 -12.28 17.27 -15.70
N ALA A 211 -11.36 16.68 -16.45
CA ALA A 211 -11.40 16.67 -17.90
C ALA A 211 -12.29 15.55 -18.43
N GLU A 212 -12.97 15.79 -19.52
CA GLU A 212 -13.75 14.79 -20.24
C GLU A 212 -12.86 13.65 -20.75
N THR A 213 -13.37 12.43 -20.66
CA THR A 213 -12.68 11.21 -21.07
C THR A 213 -13.54 10.38 -22.04
N ASP A 214 -12.87 9.59 -22.86
CA ASP A 214 -13.47 8.53 -23.67
C ASP A 214 -12.81 7.16 -23.37
N ALA A 215 -12.98 6.20 -24.27
CA ALA A 215 -12.40 4.86 -24.10
C ALA A 215 -10.86 4.85 -24.07
N ASP A 216 -10.18 5.89 -24.62
CA ASP A 216 -8.72 6.04 -24.63
C ASP A 216 -8.20 7.05 -23.57
N GLY A 217 -9.03 7.38 -22.57
CA GLY A 217 -8.68 8.29 -21.47
C GLY A 217 -9.03 9.76 -21.76
N MET A 218 -8.29 10.70 -21.15
CA MET A 218 -8.54 12.15 -21.29
C MET A 218 -8.58 12.57 -22.75
N THR A 219 -9.63 13.37 -23.12
CA THR A 219 -9.73 13.93 -24.48
C THR A 219 -8.98 15.26 -24.59
N PRO A 220 -8.37 15.58 -25.74
CA PRO A 220 -7.77 16.90 -25.98
C PRO A 220 -8.73 18.05 -25.72
N ALA A 221 -9.98 17.94 -26.21
CA ALA A 221 -11.02 18.95 -25.99
C ALA A 221 -11.38 19.13 -24.50
N GLY A 222 -11.42 18.01 -23.73
CA GLY A 222 -11.62 18.06 -22.28
C GLY A 222 -10.47 18.78 -21.56
N LEU A 223 -9.23 18.48 -21.95
CA LEU A 223 -8.04 19.18 -21.45
C LEU A 223 -8.09 20.68 -21.75
N GLU A 224 -8.36 21.06 -23.00
CA GLU A 224 -8.46 22.49 -23.42
C GLU A 224 -9.55 23.22 -22.65
N ARG A 225 -10.70 22.58 -22.41
CA ARG A 225 -11.78 23.15 -21.59
C ARG A 225 -11.32 23.42 -20.17
N ALA A 226 -10.69 22.42 -19.52
CA ALA A 226 -10.17 22.56 -18.17
C ALA A 226 -9.06 23.64 -18.08
N CYS A 227 -8.24 23.79 -19.11
CA CYS A 227 -7.26 24.86 -19.19
C CYS A 227 -7.91 26.25 -19.27
N ARG A 228 -9.02 26.42 -20.00
CA ARG A 228 -9.80 27.67 -20.01
C ARG A 228 -10.40 28.00 -18.64
N GLU A 229 -10.70 27.00 -17.82
CA GLU A 229 -11.17 27.14 -16.44
C GLU A 229 -10.04 27.41 -15.43
N GLY A 230 -8.79 27.58 -15.90
CA GLY A 230 -7.63 27.94 -15.10
C GLY A 230 -6.70 26.76 -14.78
N GLY A 231 -6.88 25.60 -15.41
CA GLY A 231 -5.95 24.46 -15.29
C GLY A 231 -4.59 24.79 -15.91
N ARG A 232 -3.52 24.69 -15.10
CA ARG A 232 -2.14 24.92 -15.57
C ARG A 232 -1.21 23.75 -15.31
N LEU A 233 -1.66 22.79 -14.52
CA LEU A 233 -0.95 21.55 -14.21
C LEU A 233 -1.89 20.38 -14.50
N VAL A 234 -1.44 19.43 -15.30
CA VAL A 234 -2.22 18.27 -15.76
C VAL A 234 -1.61 17.01 -15.16
N TYR A 235 -2.38 16.24 -14.43
CA TYR A 235 -1.95 14.93 -13.92
C TYR A 235 -2.45 13.82 -14.83
N LEU A 236 -1.54 12.96 -15.27
CA LEU A 236 -1.83 11.77 -16.08
C LEU A 236 -1.10 10.55 -15.54
N ASN A 237 -1.79 9.41 -15.50
CA ASN A 237 -1.24 8.09 -15.29
C ASN A 237 -1.52 7.24 -16.53
N PRO A 238 -0.76 7.43 -17.64
CA PRO A 238 -1.20 7.04 -18.98
C PRO A 238 -0.94 5.55 -19.30
N THR A 239 -0.23 4.82 -18.42
CA THR A 239 0.13 3.41 -18.65
C THR A 239 -0.42 2.56 -17.53
N LEU A 240 -1.25 1.54 -17.85
CA LEU A 240 -1.92 0.68 -16.87
C LEU A 240 -2.54 1.52 -15.74
N GLN A 241 -3.32 2.51 -16.14
CA GLN A 241 -3.90 3.55 -15.29
C GLN A 241 -4.49 2.98 -14.00
N ASN A 242 -4.24 3.61 -12.88
CA ASN A 242 -4.84 3.25 -11.61
C ASN A 242 -6.09 4.13 -11.35
N PRO A 243 -7.33 3.54 -11.38
CA PRO A 243 -7.63 2.14 -11.14
C PRO A 243 -7.94 1.26 -12.36
N THR A 244 -8.14 1.81 -13.54
CA THR A 244 -8.80 1.15 -14.68
C THR A 244 -7.95 0.10 -15.41
N ALA A 245 -6.64 0.08 -15.15
CA ALA A 245 -5.65 -0.73 -15.89
C ALA A 245 -5.61 -0.45 -17.42
N HIS A 246 -6.23 0.65 -17.87
CA HIS A 246 -6.17 1.10 -19.26
C HIS A 246 -4.78 1.67 -19.60
N THR A 247 -4.36 1.52 -20.85
CA THR A 247 -3.15 2.15 -21.38
C THR A 247 -3.49 3.06 -22.54
N MET A 248 -3.24 4.35 -22.36
CA MET A 248 -3.48 5.38 -23.35
C MET A 248 -2.64 5.16 -24.61
N SER A 249 -3.25 5.24 -25.77
CA SER A 249 -2.59 5.03 -27.06
C SER A 249 -1.51 6.09 -27.34
N ALA A 250 -0.53 5.73 -28.18
CA ALA A 250 0.51 6.66 -28.62
C ALA A 250 -0.06 7.87 -29.39
N ALA A 251 -1.18 7.71 -30.09
CA ALA A 251 -1.86 8.81 -30.78
C ALA A 251 -2.42 9.81 -29.76
N ARG A 252 -3.19 9.32 -28.79
CA ARG A 252 -3.78 10.14 -27.73
C ARG A 252 -2.71 10.88 -26.94
N ARG A 253 -1.59 10.24 -26.59
CA ARG A 253 -0.46 10.89 -25.89
C ARG A 253 0.07 12.09 -26.69
N ARG A 254 0.28 11.93 -28.01
CA ARG A 254 0.70 13.03 -28.88
C ARG A 254 -0.32 14.18 -28.93
N ASP A 255 -1.61 13.85 -28.97
CA ASP A 255 -2.66 14.85 -29.03
C ASP A 255 -2.76 15.65 -27.72
N LEU A 256 -2.67 14.96 -26.57
CA LEU A 256 -2.69 15.62 -25.26
C LEU A 256 -1.46 16.51 -25.02
N VAL A 257 -0.28 16.06 -25.46
CA VAL A 257 0.92 16.89 -25.39
C VAL A 257 0.75 18.17 -26.20
N ARG A 258 0.23 18.06 -27.43
CA ARG A 258 -0.03 19.27 -28.28
C ARG A 258 -1.01 20.22 -27.61
N ALA A 259 -2.12 19.69 -27.07
CA ALA A 259 -3.13 20.47 -26.38
C ALA A 259 -2.57 21.17 -25.14
N ALA A 260 -1.82 20.43 -24.30
CA ALA A 260 -1.21 20.98 -23.09
C ALA A 260 -0.20 22.11 -23.41
N VAL A 261 0.68 21.89 -24.40
CA VAL A 261 1.66 22.90 -24.84
C VAL A 261 0.96 24.14 -25.40
N ALA A 262 -0.09 23.97 -26.21
CA ALA A 262 -0.88 25.07 -26.74
C ALA A 262 -1.58 25.90 -25.65
N CYS A 263 -1.98 25.24 -24.56
CA CYS A 263 -2.57 25.89 -23.38
C CYS A 263 -1.52 26.49 -22.42
N GLY A 264 -0.23 26.28 -22.64
CA GLY A 264 0.82 26.67 -21.71
C GLY A 264 0.79 25.86 -20.39
N ALA A 265 0.17 24.68 -20.39
CA ALA A 265 0.07 23.81 -19.24
C ALA A 265 1.28 22.87 -19.13
N ARG A 266 1.69 22.54 -17.90
CA ARG A 266 2.68 21.52 -17.61
C ARG A 266 2.00 20.19 -17.28
N ILE A 267 2.67 19.09 -17.57
CA ILE A 267 2.15 17.75 -17.31
C ILE A 267 2.97 17.08 -16.19
N ILE A 268 2.28 16.44 -15.26
CA ILE A 268 2.82 15.42 -14.35
C ILE A 268 2.44 14.07 -14.94
N GLU A 269 3.41 13.35 -15.47
CA GLU A 269 3.26 11.98 -15.91
C GLU A 269 3.67 11.07 -14.74
N ASP A 270 2.69 10.48 -14.07
CA ASP A 270 2.93 9.49 -13.00
C ASP A 270 2.94 8.10 -13.61
N ASP A 271 4.13 7.52 -13.75
CA ASP A 271 4.32 6.25 -14.44
C ASP A 271 4.98 5.17 -13.55
N PRO A 272 4.20 4.53 -12.69
CA PRO A 272 4.67 3.41 -11.90
C PRO A 272 4.66 2.06 -12.65
N TYR A 273 4.12 2.00 -13.89
CA TYR A 273 3.72 0.72 -14.49
C TYR A 273 4.26 0.45 -15.90
N SER A 274 4.84 1.42 -16.62
CA SER A 274 5.30 1.20 -18.01
C SER A 274 6.22 0.02 -18.16
N LEU A 275 7.08 -0.22 -17.16
CA LEU A 275 8.01 -1.35 -17.16
C LEU A 275 7.35 -2.73 -17.05
N PHE A 276 6.04 -2.82 -16.84
CA PHE A 276 5.30 -4.09 -16.93
C PHE A 276 4.92 -4.48 -18.36
N LEU A 277 4.89 -3.51 -19.27
CA LEU A 277 4.53 -3.75 -20.67
C LEU A 277 5.76 -4.03 -21.54
N ASP A 278 5.62 -4.98 -22.48
CA ASP A 278 6.54 -5.08 -23.59
C ASP A 278 6.03 -4.14 -24.69
N GLY A 279 6.85 -3.17 -25.10
CA GLY A 279 6.47 -2.18 -26.10
C GLY A 279 5.43 -1.16 -25.60
N ALA A 280 5.60 -0.64 -24.40
CA ALA A 280 4.78 0.46 -23.89
C ALA A 280 4.78 1.66 -24.88
N PRO A 281 3.65 2.36 -25.05
CA PRO A 281 3.64 3.59 -25.82
C PRO A 281 4.66 4.61 -25.28
N PRO A 282 5.22 5.49 -26.13
CA PRO A 282 6.24 6.44 -25.70
C PRO A 282 5.74 7.33 -24.56
N ALA A 283 6.59 7.56 -23.56
CA ALA A 283 6.28 8.44 -22.45
C ALA A 283 5.96 9.87 -22.95
N LEU A 284 5.06 10.58 -22.30
CA LEU A 284 4.78 11.99 -22.59
C LEU A 284 6.04 12.85 -22.44
N ALA A 285 6.89 12.49 -21.47
CA ALA A 285 8.19 13.12 -21.25
C ALA A 285 9.14 12.97 -22.45
N SER A 286 9.04 11.90 -23.23
CA SER A 286 9.80 11.74 -24.49
C SER A 286 9.22 12.61 -25.61
N LEU A 287 7.88 12.84 -25.60
CA LEU A 287 7.19 13.65 -26.62
C LEU A 287 7.31 15.15 -26.38
N ALA A 288 7.32 15.60 -25.11
CA ALA A 288 7.43 17.00 -24.73
C ALA A 288 8.36 17.21 -23.50
N PRO A 289 9.66 16.97 -23.65
CA PRO A 289 10.61 16.98 -22.52
C PRO A 289 10.72 18.34 -21.80
N ALA A 290 10.31 19.44 -22.44
CA ALA A 290 10.31 20.79 -21.86
C ALA A 290 9.07 21.12 -21.02
N SER A 291 8.02 20.25 -21.04
CA SER A 291 6.73 20.54 -20.40
C SER A 291 6.27 19.44 -19.44
N VAL A 292 6.99 18.32 -19.36
CA VAL A 292 6.56 17.14 -18.61
C VAL A 292 7.50 16.85 -17.43
N PHE A 293 6.93 16.74 -16.24
CA PHE A 293 7.56 16.12 -15.09
C PHE A 293 7.22 14.62 -15.12
N TYR A 294 8.22 13.76 -15.28
CA TYR A 294 8.01 12.32 -15.30
C TYR A 294 8.39 11.72 -13.94
N ILE A 295 7.46 11.03 -13.31
CA ILE A 295 7.64 10.39 -12.00
C ILE A 295 7.64 8.89 -12.17
N ALA A 296 8.75 8.23 -11.82
CA ALA A 296 8.86 6.78 -11.75
C ALA A 296 9.19 6.33 -10.32
N THR A 297 8.44 5.35 -9.82
CA THR A 297 8.66 4.80 -8.48
C THR A 297 9.15 3.37 -8.52
N LEU A 298 10.10 3.03 -7.65
CA LEU A 298 10.54 1.65 -7.46
C LEU A 298 9.54 0.82 -6.62
N ALA A 299 8.57 1.47 -6.00
CA ALA A 299 7.62 0.81 -5.12
C ALA A 299 6.68 -0.19 -5.82
N LYS A 300 6.49 -0.08 -7.14
CA LYS A 300 5.63 -0.97 -7.92
C LYS A 300 6.42 -1.96 -8.75
N THR A 301 7.63 -1.60 -9.14
CA THR A 301 8.52 -2.39 -9.99
C THR A 301 9.50 -3.26 -9.23
N LEU A 302 9.90 -2.86 -8.03
CA LEU A 302 10.81 -3.62 -7.16
C LEU A 302 10.12 -3.97 -5.84
N THR A 303 10.12 -3.02 -4.89
CA THR A 303 9.48 -3.19 -3.59
C THR A 303 9.17 -1.84 -2.95
N PRO A 304 8.00 -1.69 -2.29
CA PRO A 304 7.63 -0.43 -1.64
C PRO A 304 8.56 -0.05 -0.48
N GLY A 305 9.28 -1.01 0.11
CA GLY A 305 10.20 -0.78 1.23
C GLY A 305 11.39 0.12 0.89
N LEU A 306 11.81 0.20 -0.38
CA LEU A 306 12.89 1.09 -0.82
C LEU A 306 12.54 2.59 -0.67
N ARG A 307 11.26 2.93 -0.65
CA ARG A 307 10.80 4.33 -0.54
C ARG A 307 11.52 5.30 -1.49
N THR A 308 11.85 4.84 -2.69
CA THR A 308 12.59 5.62 -3.69
C THR A 308 11.74 5.85 -4.93
N ALA A 309 11.75 7.09 -5.42
CA ALA A 309 11.21 7.50 -6.71
C ALA A 309 12.17 8.48 -7.38
N PHE A 310 12.11 8.54 -8.70
CA PHE A 310 12.85 9.48 -9.52
C PHE A 310 11.89 10.42 -10.22
N VAL A 311 12.25 11.70 -10.25
CA VAL A 311 11.56 12.71 -11.06
C VAL A 311 12.53 13.20 -12.13
N LEU A 312 12.14 13.06 -13.39
CA LEU A 312 12.80 13.77 -14.48
C LEU A 312 12.08 15.11 -14.68
N SER A 313 12.78 16.18 -14.42
CA SER A 313 12.25 17.55 -14.58
C SER A 313 12.47 18.06 -16.01
N PRO A 314 11.65 19.01 -16.50
CA PRO A 314 11.79 19.64 -17.82
C PRO A 314 13.19 20.25 -18.06
N ASP A 315 13.79 20.84 -17.04
CA ASP A 315 15.09 21.49 -17.03
C ASP A 315 15.68 21.51 -15.62
N GLN A 316 16.92 22.03 -15.49
CA GLN A 316 17.61 22.11 -14.20
C GLN A 316 16.95 23.13 -13.24
N ASP A 317 16.35 24.21 -13.74
CA ASP A 317 15.65 25.18 -12.91
C ASP A 317 14.41 24.55 -12.32
N SER A 318 13.65 23.83 -13.14
CA SER A 318 12.49 23.06 -12.70
C SER A 318 12.89 22.02 -11.63
N ARG A 319 14.02 21.34 -11.80
CA ARG A 319 14.55 20.45 -10.76
C ARG A 319 14.84 21.18 -9.45
N ARG A 320 15.48 22.37 -9.53
CA ARG A 320 15.78 23.20 -8.36
C ARG A 320 14.50 23.62 -7.63
N ASN A 321 13.48 24.04 -8.36
CA ASN A 321 12.21 24.45 -7.79
C ASN A 321 11.47 23.30 -7.09
N VAL A 322 11.42 22.10 -7.72
CA VAL A 322 10.82 20.90 -7.11
C VAL A 322 11.62 20.47 -5.88
N LEU A 323 12.95 20.54 -5.91
CA LEU A 323 13.80 20.26 -4.77
C LEU A 323 13.54 21.21 -3.60
N ALA A 324 13.42 22.51 -3.87
CA ALA A 324 13.08 23.50 -2.84
C ALA A 324 11.73 23.22 -2.19
N ALA A 325 10.73 22.90 -3.02
CA ALA A 325 9.41 22.50 -2.52
C ALA A 325 9.46 21.21 -1.68
N MET A 326 10.19 20.18 -2.13
CA MET A 326 10.34 18.92 -1.40
C MET A 326 10.98 19.13 -0.02
N ARG A 327 11.97 20.00 0.09
CA ARG A 327 12.65 20.30 1.35
C ARG A 327 11.72 20.88 2.43
N SER A 328 10.60 21.47 2.06
CA SER A 328 9.66 22.05 3.02
C SER A 328 8.91 21.00 3.86
N PHE A 329 8.87 19.73 3.42
CA PHE A 329 8.15 18.65 4.11
C PHE A 329 8.92 17.32 4.18
N ALA A 330 9.89 17.09 3.28
CA ALA A 330 10.73 15.89 3.27
C ALA A 330 12.16 16.30 2.89
N VAL A 331 13.01 16.44 3.88
CA VAL A 331 14.37 16.98 3.71
C VAL A 331 15.16 16.24 2.62
N MET A 332 15.08 14.88 2.62
CA MET A 332 15.79 14.00 1.67
C MET A 332 15.17 12.60 1.65
N ALA A 333 15.50 11.79 0.66
CA ALA A 333 15.31 10.35 0.71
C ALA A 333 16.27 9.72 1.73
N ALA A 334 15.92 8.54 2.26
CA ALA A 334 16.76 7.83 3.24
C ALA A 334 18.11 7.41 2.57
N PRO A 335 19.27 7.89 3.05
CA PRO A 335 20.54 7.70 2.37
C PRO A 335 20.92 6.23 2.17
N LEU A 336 20.69 5.38 3.17
CA LEU A 336 20.97 3.95 3.08
C LEU A 336 20.17 3.29 1.93
N MET A 337 18.90 3.69 1.74
CA MET A 337 18.09 3.19 0.62
C MET A 337 18.55 3.76 -0.72
N GLY A 338 19.04 4.99 -0.75
CA GLY A 338 19.66 5.61 -1.92
C GLY A 338 20.89 4.83 -2.37
N VAL A 339 21.81 4.53 -1.46
CA VAL A 339 23.02 3.74 -1.73
C VAL A 339 22.66 2.33 -2.22
N LEU A 340 21.75 1.65 -1.53
CA LEU A 340 21.28 0.32 -1.92
C LEU A 340 20.64 0.31 -3.31
N THR A 341 19.77 1.27 -3.58
CA THR A 341 19.08 1.42 -4.88
C THR A 341 20.09 1.66 -6.01
N THR A 342 21.01 2.59 -5.79
CA THR A 342 22.10 2.90 -6.74
C THR A 342 22.91 1.65 -7.07
N GLN A 343 23.31 0.92 -6.04
CA GLN A 343 24.05 -0.33 -6.20
C GLN A 343 23.23 -1.39 -6.96
N TRP A 344 21.96 -1.57 -6.65
CA TRP A 344 21.10 -2.55 -7.32
C TRP A 344 20.87 -2.21 -8.80
N ILE A 345 20.73 -0.93 -9.13
CA ILE A 345 20.59 -0.48 -10.52
C ILE A 345 21.90 -0.73 -11.26
N ALA A 346 23.03 -0.26 -10.73
CA ALA A 346 24.36 -0.38 -11.37
C ALA A 346 24.82 -1.84 -11.54
N SER A 347 24.44 -2.74 -10.60
CA SER A 347 24.83 -4.15 -10.66
C SER A 347 23.91 -5.04 -11.50
N GLY A 348 22.79 -4.50 -12.00
CA GLY A 348 21.75 -5.29 -12.67
C GLY A 348 20.78 -6.03 -11.72
N THR A 349 20.99 -5.97 -10.40
CA THR A 349 20.10 -6.61 -9.41
C THR A 349 18.67 -6.05 -9.49
N ALA A 350 18.51 -4.73 -9.67
CA ALA A 350 17.21 -4.11 -9.86
C ALA A 350 16.48 -4.67 -11.10
N ARG A 351 17.22 -4.95 -12.19
CA ARG A 351 16.65 -5.57 -13.39
C ARG A 351 16.21 -7.01 -13.12
N GLN A 352 17.01 -7.79 -12.41
CA GLN A 352 16.65 -9.15 -12.01
C GLN A 352 15.36 -9.17 -11.17
N ILE A 353 15.22 -8.27 -10.19
CA ILE A 353 14.02 -8.14 -9.37
C ILE A 353 12.82 -7.75 -10.25
N LEU A 354 12.96 -6.75 -11.10
CA LEU A 354 11.90 -6.31 -12.03
C LEU A 354 11.41 -7.46 -12.91
N ASP A 355 12.32 -8.22 -13.51
CA ASP A 355 11.97 -9.36 -14.38
C ASP A 355 11.22 -10.44 -13.59
N GLY A 356 11.62 -10.72 -12.34
CA GLY A 356 10.90 -11.62 -11.44
C GLY A 356 9.50 -11.11 -11.06
N VAL A 357 9.37 -9.81 -10.75
CA VAL A 357 8.08 -9.17 -10.45
C VAL A 357 7.16 -9.21 -11.67
N ARG A 358 7.68 -8.92 -12.86
CA ARG A 358 6.91 -8.98 -14.13
C ARG A 358 6.41 -10.40 -14.43
N ALA A 359 7.27 -11.40 -14.28
CA ALA A 359 6.92 -12.79 -14.49
C ALA A 359 5.81 -13.26 -13.54
N GLU A 360 5.95 -12.90 -12.25
CA GLU A 360 4.93 -13.21 -11.24
C GLU A 360 3.62 -12.46 -11.51
N ALA A 361 3.68 -11.17 -11.84
CA ALA A 361 2.51 -10.37 -12.16
C ALA A 361 1.73 -10.95 -13.35
N ARG A 362 2.40 -11.38 -14.44
CA ARG A 362 1.75 -12.05 -15.57
C ARG A 362 1.05 -13.33 -15.16
N ALA A 363 1.71 -14.19 -14.39
CA ALA A 363 1.10 -15.43 -13.91
C ALA A 363 -0.16 -15.17 -13.06
N ARG A 364 -0.15 -14.11 -12.23
CA ARG A 364 -1.30 -13.68 -11.42
C ARG A 364 -2.42 -13.07 -12.26
N GLN A 365 -2.09 -12.30 -13.29
CA GLN A 365 -3.06 -11.80 -14.26
C GLN A 365 -3.79 -12.95 -14.97
N GLN A 366 -3.06 -13.95 -15.44
CA GLN A 366 -3.64 -15.13 -16.09
C GLN A 366 -4.52 -15.92 -15.11
N LEU A 367 -4.09 -16.08 -13.85
CA LEU A 367 -4.88 -16.72 -12.82
C LEU A 367 -6.20 -15.96 -12.58
N ALA A 368 -6.13 -14.64 -12.39
CA ALA A 368 -7.30 -13.83 -12.13
C ALA A 368 -8.31 -13.83 -13.29
N ARG A 369 -7.84 -13.77 -14.53
CA ARG A 369 -8.69 -13.81 -15.73
C ARG A 369 -9.42 -15.14 -15.90
N ARG A 370 -8.85 -16.26 -15.42
CA ARG A 370 -9.54 -17.56 -15.40
C ARG A 370 -10.63 -17.68 -14.35
N LEU A 371 -10.48 -16.99 -13.22
CA LEU A 371 -11.35 -17.15 -12.06
C LEU A 371 -12.45 -16.09 -11.96
N LEU A 372 -12.16 -14.87 -12.40
CA LEU A 372 -13.09 -13.75 -12.33
C LEU A 372 -13.93 -13.63 -13.62
N PRO A 373 -15.17 -13.13 -13.54
CA PRO A 373 -15.97 -12.82 -14.72
C PRO A 373 -15.40 -11.60 -15.46
N GLY A 374 -15.06 -11.74 -16.77
CA GLY A 374 -14.65 -10.63 -17.62
C GLY A 374 -15.79 -9.65 -17.96
N PRO A 375 -15.54 -8.60 -18.75
CA PRO A 375 -14.37 -8.39 -19.62
C PRO A 375 -13.17 -7.74 -18.92
N PHE A 376 -11.97 -8.06 -19.39
CA PHE A 376 -10.72 -7.42 -18.98
C PHE A 376 -9.98 -6.88 -20.20
N PRO A 377 -9.13 -5.83 -20.07
CA PRO A 377 -8.26 -5.35 -21.13
C PRO A 377 -7.41 -6.48 -21.71
N GLU A 378 -7.04 -6.44 -22.99
CA GLU A 378 -6.27 -7.50 -23.65
C GLU A 378 -4.88 -7.71 -23.01
N ALA A 379 -4.23 -6.64 -22.55
CA ALA A 379 -2.90 -6.71 -21.96
C ALA A 379 -2.91 -7.50 -20.65
N GLU A 380 -2.28 -8.68 -20.65
CA GLU A 380 -2.02 -9.49 -19.44
C GLU A 380 -0.84 -8.95 -18.64
N ALA A 381 -0.91 -7.69 -18.24
CA ALA A 381 0.18 -6.99 -17.57
C ALA A 381 -0.32 -6.18 -16.36
N GLY A 382 0.63 -5.78 -15.52
CA GLY A 382 0.35 -4.99 -14.33
C GLY A 382 -0.07 -5.81 -13.12
N ILE A 383 -0.30 -5.10 -12.03
CA ILE A 383 -0.49 -5.68 -10.70
C ILE A 383 -1.92 -5.52 -10.16
N HIS A 384 -2.84 -5.00 -10.98
CA HIS A 384 -4.24 -4.81 -10.61
C HIS A 384 -5.16 -5.05 -11.81
N LEU A 385 -6.45 -5.23 -11.50
CA LEU A 385 -7.55 -5.33 -12.44
C LEU A 385 -8.66 -4.36 -12.06
N TRP A 386 -9.40 -3.91 -13.05
CA TRP A 386 -10.64 -3.17 -12.90
C TRP A 386 -11.81 -4.08 -13.25
N GLN A 387 -12.69 -4.34 -12.27
CA GLN A 387 -13.81 -5.25 -12.39
C GLN A 387 -15.12 -4.48 -12.36
N PRO A 388 -15.79 -4.29 -13.50
CA PRO A 388 -17.18 -3.82 -13.53
C PRO A 388 -18.09 -4.79 -12.79
N LEU A 389 -19.09 -4.26 -12.12
CA LEU A 389 -20.04 -5.03 -11.35
C LEU A 389 -21.40 -5.08 -12.06
N PRO A 390 -22.15 -6.19 -11.90
CA PRO A 390 -23.52 -6.27 -12.39
C PRO A 390 -24.43 -5.35 -11.55
N ASP A 391 -25.51 -4.84 -12.17
CA ASP A 391 -26.46 -3.87 -11.57
C ASP A 391 -27.05 -4.27 -10.22
N ARG A 392 -27.05 -5.56 -9.89
CA ARG A 392 -27.50 -6.07 -8.58
C ARG A 392 -26.58 -5.72 -7.43
N TRP A 393 -25.36 -5.29 -7.70
CA TRP A 393 -24.39 -4.84 -6.71
C TRP A 393 -24.12 -3.35 -6.88
N THR A 394 -23.93 -2.63 -5.78
CA THR A 394 -23.15 -1.40 -5.78
C THR A 394 -21.71 -1.73 -5.38
N ALA A 395 -20.76 -0.94 -5.84
CA ALA A 395 -19.34 -1.13 -5.50
C ALA A 395 -19.11 -1.07 -3.97
N VAL A 396 -19.82 -0.17 -3.29
CA VAL A 396 -19.75 0.01 -1.83
C VAL A 396 -20.34 -1.20 -1.09
N ASP A 397 -21.49 -1.71 -1.53
CA ASP A 397 -22.09 -2.89 -0.88
C ASP A 397 -21.22 -4.13 -1.07
N LEU A 398 -20.66 -4.33 -2.27
CA LEU A 398 -19.77 -5.46 -2.50
C LEU A 398 -18.50 -5.34 -1.65
N GLU A 399 -17.90 -4.15 -1.54
CA GLU A 399 -16.73 -3.92 -0.69
C GLU A 399 -17.03 -4.25 0.78
N ARG A 400 -18.20 -3.84 1.29
CA ARG A 400 -18.64 -4.13 2.66
C ARG A 400 -18.82 -5.63 2.87
N VAL A 401 -19.58 -6.31 2.00
CA VAL A 401 -19.83 -7.76 2.11
C VAL A 401 -18.54 -8.57 1.95
N ALA A 402 -17.65 -8.16 1.05
CA ALA A 402 -16.33 -8.79 0.90
C ALA A 402 -15.52 -8.70 2.19
N ARG A 403 -15.53 -7.53 2.85
CA ARG A 403 -14.86 -7.30 4.14
C ARG A 403 -15.43 -8.20 5.23
N ASP A 404 -16.74 -8.34 5.33
CA ASP A 404 -17.41 -9.23 6.28
C ASP A 404 -17.03 -10.72 6.04
N GLU A 405 -16.72 -11.07 4.79
CA GLU A 405 -16.20 -12.39 4.42
C GLU A 405 -14.65 -12.47 4.44
N GLY A 406 -13.94 -11.50 5.03
CA GLY A 406 -12.48 -11.51 5.19
C GLY A 406 -11.70 -11.25 3.88
N LEU A 407 -12.29 -10.52 2.93
CA LEU A 407 -11.65 -10.03 1.72
C LEU A 407 -11.60 -8.50 1.72
N SER A 408 -10.46 -7.91 1.35
CA SER A 408 -10.37 -6.47 1.09
C SER A 408 -10.33 -6.24 -0.43
N VAL A 409 -11.23 -5.41 -0.95
CA VAL A 409 -11.20 -4.86 -2.31
C VAL A 409 -11.36 -3.35 -2.22
N THR A 410 -11.17 -2.61 -3.31
CA THR A 410 -11.35 -1.16 -3.29
C THR A 410 -12.46 -0.75 -4.26
N SER A 411 -13.51 -0.13 -3.75
CA SER A 411 -14.60 0.39 -4.56
C SER A 411 -14.15 1.56 -5.46
N SER A 412 -14.85 1.77 -6.56
CA SER A 412 -14.65 2.90 -7.48
C SER A 412 -14.72 4.26 -6.81
N GLU A 413 -15.50 4.39 -5.76
CA GLU A 413 -15.66 5.63 -4.98
C GLU A 413 -14.34 6.18 -4.42
N ALA A 414 -13.40 5.28 -4.10
CA ALA A 414 -12.07 5.69 -3.60
C ALA A 414 -11.21 6.43 -4.65
N PHE A 415 -11.56 6.30 -5.92
CA PHE A 415 -10.80 6.85 -7.05
C PHE A 415 -11.54 7.98 -7.77
N HIS A 416 -12.83 8.14 -7.53
CA HIS A 416 -13.69 9.00 -8.32
C HIS A 416 -13.76 10.44 -7.77
N LEU A 417 -13.83 11.37 -8.71
CA LEU A 417 -14.03 12.80 -8.45
C LEU A 417 -15.49 13.17 -8.74
N GLY A 418 -16.21 13.62 -7.74
CA GLY A 418 -17.60 14.05 -7.87
C GLY A 418 -18.61 12.94 -7.59
N MET A 419 -19.81 13.03 -8.17
CA MET A 419 -20.90 12.05 -8.03
C MET A 419 -20.96 11.16 -9.28
N GLY A 420 -21.45 9.91 -9.11
CA GLY A 420 -21.66 8.99 -10.23
C GLY A 420 -20.43 8.16 -10.59
N ALA A 421 -19.69 7.68 -9.59
CA ALA A 421 -18.62 6.72 -9.82
C ALA A 421 -19.11 5.49 -10.63
N PRO A 422 -18.32 4.98 -11.59
CA PRO A 422 -18.66 3.76 -12.30
C PRO A 422 -18.87 2.60 -11.31
N ASN A 423 -19.85 1.75 -11.54
CA ASN A 423 -20.11 0.60 -10.67
C ASN A 423 -19.07 -0.49 -10.88
N ALA A 424 -17.92 -0.37 -10.20
CA ALA A 424 -16.77 -1.25 -10.36
C ALA A 424 -15.90 -1.30 -9.09
N ILE A 425 -15.02 -2.29 -9.02
CA ILE A 425 -13.99 -2.41 -7.99
C ILE A 425 -12.61 -2.57 -8.62
N ARG A 426 -11.58 -2.11 -7.92
CA ARG A 426 -10.20 -2.45 -8.24
C ARG A 426 -9.76 -3.66 -7.41
N ILE A 427 -9.13 -4.62 -8.06
CA ILE A 427 -8.58 -5.84 -7.48
C ILE A 427 -7.06 -5.79 -7.64
N SER A 428 -6.33 -5.75 -6.52
CA SER A 428 -4.87 -5.88 -6.51
C SER A 428 -4.47 -7.36 -6.47
N LEU A 429 -3.43 -7.69 -7.22
CA LEU A 429 -2.97 -9.07 -7.36
C LEU A 429 -1.66 -9.35 -6.62
N GLY A 430 -1.04 -8.34 -6.00
CA GLY A 430 0.31 -8.45 -5.44
C GLY A 430 0.38 -8.62 -3.93
N SER A 431 -0.63 -8.21 -3.18
CA SER A 431 -0.58 -8.16 -1.70
C SER A 431 -0.58 -9.54 -1.04
N ILE A 432 -1.21 -10.53 -1.65
CA ILE A 432 -1.25 -11.91 -1.13
C ILE A 432 0.02 -12.62 -1.63
N PRO A 433 0.91 -13.08 -0.73
CA PRO A 433 2.23 -13.62 -1.14
C PRO A 433 2.11 -14.84 -2.06
N GLU A 434 1.24 -15.79 -1.71
CA GLU A 434 1.16 -17.10 -2.35
C GLU A 434 0.05 -17.18 -3.39
N ARG A 435 0.34 -17.75 -4.58
CA ARG A 435 -0.65 -17.90 -5.65
C ARG A 435 -1.85 -18.76 -5.26
N ALA A 436 -1.64 -19.78 -4.41
CA ALA A 436 -2.73 -20.65 -3.96
C ALA A 436 -3.74 -19.86 -3.09
N ALA A 437 -3.24 -19.03 -2.17
CA ALA A 437 -4.07 -18.16 -1.34
C ALA A 437 -4.76 -17.06 -2.20
N LEU A 438 -4.04 -16.51 -3.19
CA LEU A 438 -4.64 -15.59 -4.16
C LEU A 438 -5.77 -16.26 -4.97
N ALA A 439 -5.58 -17.50 -5.43
CA ALA A 439 -6.63 -18.25 -6.14
C ALA A 439 -7.90 -18.40 -5.29
N GLN A 440 -7.74 -18.82 -4.03
CA GLN A 440 -8.86 -18.91 -3.07
C GLN A 440 -9.57 -17.57 -2.86
N ALA A 441 -8.82 -16.48 -2.71
CA ALA A 441 -9.39 -15.14 -2.56
C ALA A 441 -10.21 -14.73 -3.80
N LEU A 442 -9.68 -14.98 -4.99
CA LEU A 442 -10.34 -14.66 -6.26
C LEU A 442 -11.59 -15.54 -6.51
N GLU A 443 -11.54 -16.83 -6.19
CA GLU A 443 -12.71 -17.72 -6.26
C GLU A 443 -13.83 -17.28 -5.31
N ARG A 444 -13.48 -16.90 -4.07
CA ARG A 444 -14.45 -16.34 -3.11
C ARG A 444 -15.05 -15.05 -3.64
N LEU A 445 -14.22 -14.13 -4.15
CA LEU A 445 -14.69 -12.88 -4.73
C LEU A 445 -15.61 -13.13 -5.94
N ALA A 446 -15.23 -14.03 -6.84
CA ALA A 446 -16.06 -14.43 -7.98
C ALA A 446 -17.43 -15.01 -7.53
N GLY A 447 -17.42 -15.82 -6.46
CA GLY A 447 -18.62 -16.32 -5.82
C GLY A 447 -19.53 -15.20 -5.31
N LEU A 448 -18.95 -14.19 -4.64
CA LEU A 448 -19.68 -13.01 -4.16
C LEU A 448 -20.30 -12.23 -5.32
N VAL A 449 -19.54 -11.89 -6.34
CA VAL A 449 -20.03 -11.14 -7.51
C VAL A 449 -21.19 -11.85 -8.21
N ARG A 450 -21.19 -13.19 -8.23
CA ARG A 450 -22.30 -13.98 -8.81
C ARG A 450 -23.55 -14.05 -7.93
N ARG A 451 -23.45 -13.92 -6.61
CA ARG A 451 -24.59 -13.95 -5.69
C ARG A 451 -25.46 -12.71 -5.85
N ARG A 452 -26.72 -12.80 -5.39
CA ARG A 452 -27.55 -11.61 -5.14
C ARG A 452 -27.19 -11.06 -3.75
N PRO A 453 -27.11 -9.73 -3.57
CA PRO A 453 -26.98 -9.15 -2.24
C PRO A 453 -28.16 -9.63 -1.36
N ARG A 454 -27.89 -10.09 -0.16
CA ARG A 454 -28.96 -10.30 0.84
C ARG A 454 -29.53 -8.92 1.14
N GLY A 455 -30.82 -8.71 0.87
CA GLY A 455 -31.46 -7.44 1.13
C GLY A 455 -31.37 -7.07 2.61
N LEU A 456 -31.15 -5.79 2.92
CA LEU A 456 -31.23 -5.23 4.27
C LEU A 456 -32.57 -5.51 4.98
N ARG A 457 -33.57 -6.10 4.30
CA ARG A 457 -34.88 -6.47 4.83
C ARG A 457 -34.95 -7.86 5.48
N ASP A 458 -33.89 -8.70 5.32
CA ASP A 458 -33.93 -10.05 5.90
C ASP A 458 -33.36 -10.12 7.34
N VAL A 459 -33.07 -8.99 7.97
CA VAL A 459 -32.57 -8.90 9.36
C VAL A 459 -33.58 -8.35 10.33
N ILE A 460 -34.82 -8.10 9.88
CA ILE A 460 -35.92 -7.70 10.77
C ILE A 460 -37.00 -8.84 10.78
N VAL A 461 -36.73 -9.88 11.54
CA VAL A 461 -37.77 -10.71 12.17
C VAL A 461 -37.32 -11.08 13.57
#